data_457682918ce66ad30d5357f7f107fbe1
#
_entry.id   457682918ce66ad30d5357f7f107fbe1
#
_cell.length_a   1.000
_cell.length_b   1.000
_cell.length_c   1.000
_cell.angle_alpha   90.00
_cell.angle_beta   90.00
_cell.angle_gamma   90.00
#
_symmetry.space_group_name_H-M   'P 1'
#
loop_
_entity.id
_entity.type
_entity.pdbx_description
1 polymer ?
#
loop_
_entity_poly.entity_id
_entity_poly.type
_entity_poly.pdbx_seq_one_letter_code
_entity_poly.pdbx_strand_id
1 'polypeptide(L)'
;PTTAQAQPKYGPATTRLSQDHAYFRTAKVTDFWSLIPYYVPQAKGSTCGLASITMVVNGARSSRDLDSETQLVTEAAVEDRIGGVPFGMKSLEHLESMTRSALKEFGVLGAESQALRFEPAQADALTALRKVLTEAEKDPTVFLIANFDQKVFTEDTSVGHIAPIGAYDAKKQRVLILDPDRSWYEPYWIPDSLLLKGIGTVDKGAGKLRGLVRIRIPAK
;
A
#
# COMPACT_ATOMS: atom_id res chain seq x y z
N PRO A 1 11.56 8.76 -36.37
CA PRO A 1 10.79 9.37 -35.35
C PRO A 1 11.09 8.66 -34.05
N THR A 2 11.91 9.30 -33.20
CA THR A 2 12.14 8.89 -31.81
C THR A 2 10.84 9.10 -31.05
N THR A 3 10.14 8.04 -30.72
CA THR A 3 9.04 8.09 -29.76
C THR A 3 9.62 8.67 -28.45
N ALA A 4 9.16 9.85 -28.08
CA ALA A 4 9.51 10.44 -26.80
C ALA A 4 9.12 9.41 -25.71
N GLN A 5 10.12 8.88 -25.02
CA GLN A 5 9.88 7.92 -23.95
C GLN A 5 9.19 8.67 -22.83
N ALA A 6 7.99 8.23 -22.46
CA ALA A 6 7.23 8.86 -21.39
C ALA A 6 8.09 8.88 -20.10
N GLN A 7 8.24 10.06 -19.51
CA GLN A 7 9.05 10.24 -18.30
C GLN A 7 8.20 9.89 -17.07
N PRO A 8 8.78 9.24 -16.05
CA PRO A 8 8.10 9.04 -14.77
C PRO A 8 7.70 10.38 -14.15
N LYS A 9 6.47 10.45 -13.66
CA LYS A 9 5.86 11.67 -13.14
C LYS A 9 6.01 11.83 -11.63
N TYR A 10 7.24 11.65 -11.13
CA TYR A 10 7.52 11.82 -9.71
C TYR A 10 7.45 13.29 -9.30
N GLY A 11 6.78 13.56 -8.19
CA GLY A 11 6.78 14.90 -7.59
C GLY A 11 8.14 15.26 -6.96
N PRO A 12 8.39 16.55 -6.69
CA PRO A 12 9.70 17.05 -6.26
C PRO A 12 10.14 16.52 -4.87
N ALA A 13 9.21 16.08 -4.04
CA ALA A 13 9.50 15.50 -2.72
C ALA A 13 9.63 13.97 -2.74
N THR A 14 9.56 13.35 -3.93
CA THR A 14 9.61 11.90 -4.10
C THR A 14 11.02 11.47 -4.46
N THR A 15 11.54 10.44 -3.77
CA THR A 15 12.85 9.84 -4.07
C THR A 15 12.66 8.38 -4.46
N ARG A 16 13.09 8.01 -5.65
CA ARG A 16 13.00 6.62 -6.13
C ARG A 16 13.83 5.68 -5.27
N LEU A 17 13.35 4.45 -5.06
CA LEU A 17 14.08 3.44 -4.30
C LEU A 17 15.45 3.15 -4.89
N SER A 18 15.57 3.11 -6.22
CA SER A 18 16.84 2.92 -6.93
C SER A 18 17.89 4.01 -6.63
N GLN A 19 17.45 5.20 -6.21
CA GLN A 19 18.31 6.34 -5.86
C GLN A 19 18.71 6.36 -4.38
N ASP A 20 17.88 5.86 -3.47
CA ASP A 20 18.18 5.79 -2.03
C ASP A 20 17.61 4.52 -1.39
N HIS A 21 18.43 3.51 -1.28
CA HIS A 21 18.14 2.23 -0.64
C HIS A 21 19.00 1.98 0.62
N ALA A 22 19.65 3.01 1.15
CA ALA A 22 20.57 2.87 2.28
C ALA A 22 19.88 2.36 3.57
N TYR A 23 18.59 2.68 3.76
CA TYR A 23 17.81 2.24 4.91
C TYR A 23 17.81 0.71 5.05
N PHE A 24 17.71 -0.03 3.97
CA PHE A 24 17.65 -1.50 3.96
C PHE A 24 18.94 -2.20 4.41
N ARG A 25 20.04 -1.47 4.50
CA ARG A 25 21.33 -2.02 4.98
C ARG A 25 21.43 -2.01 6.51
N THR A 26 20.59 -1.23 7.18
CA THR A 26 20.71 -0.97 8.62
C THR A 26 19.48 -1.30 9.44
N ALA A 27 18.30 -1.40 8.78
CA ALA A 27 17.02 -1.68 9.42
C ALA A 27 16.53 -3.10 9.06
N LYS A 28 15.70 -3.68 9.93
CA LYS A 28 15.10 -5.01 9.68
C LYS A 28 14.10 -4.99 8.52
N VAL A 29 13.35 -3.90 8.35
CA VAL A 29 12.41 -3.63 7.24
C VAL A 29 11.50 -4.83 6.93
N THR A 30 10.84 -5.35 7.94
CA THR A 30 10.13 -6.63 7.87
C THR A 30 9.05 -6.64 6.78
N ASP A 31 8.25 -5.57 6.68
CA ASP A 31 7.18 -5.45 5.70
C ASP A 31 7.72 -5.46 4.26
N PHE A 32 8.82 -4.75 4.02
CA PHE A 32 9.45 -4.76 2.70
C PHE A 32 9.83 -6.18 2.27
N TRP A 33 10.54 -6.91 3.13
CA TRP A 33 10.98 -8.27 2.80
C TRP A 33 9.83 -9.26 2.68
N SER A 34 8.72 -9.02 3.39
CA SER A 34 7.50 -9.82 3.26
C SER A 34 6.73 -9.53 1.98
N LEU A 35 6.75 -8.29 1.49
CA LEU A 35 5.92 -7.84 0.35
C LEU A 35 6.66 -7.85 -0.98
N ILE A 36 7.97 -7.52 -0.99
CA ILE A 36 8.72 -7.33 -2.23
C ILE A 36 8.79 -8.57 -3.14
N PRO A 37 8.82 -9.82 -2.64
CA PRO A 37 8.77 -11.01 -3.50
C PRO A 37 7.46 -11.11 -4.30
N TYR A 38 6.41 -10.41 -3.86
CA TYR A 38 5.07 -10.42 -4.43
C TYR A 38 4.69 -9.10 -5.08
N TYR A 39 5.66 -8.22 -5.27
CA TYR A 39 5.48 -6.94 -5.91
C TYR A 39 5.33 -7.11 -7.42
N VAL A 40 4.07 -7.09 -7.88
CA VAL A 40 3.68 -7.29 -9.27
C VAL A 40 2.93 -6.06 -9.81
N PRO A 41 2.99 -5.81 -11.13
CA PRO A 41 2.17 -4.76 -11.74
C PRO A 41 0.68 -5.00 -11.54
N GLN A 42 -0.11 -3.94 -11.36
CA GLN A 42 -1.56 -4.02 -11.48
C GLN A 42 -1.93 -4.48 -12.90
N ALA A 43 -2.94 -5.36 -13.01
CA ALA A 43 -3.34 -5.94 -14.30
C ALA A 43 -4.04 -4.93 -15.20
N LYS A 44 -4.76 -3.95 -14.62
CA LYS A 44 -5.52 -2.90 -15.32
C LYS A 44 -5.35 -1.56 -14.60
N GLY A 45 -5.59 -0.45 -15.27
CA GLY A 45 -5.47 0.90 -14.69
C GLY A 45 -6.38 1.19 -13.48
N SER A 46 -7.41 0.35 -13.24
CA SER A 46 -8.33 0.48 -12.10
C SER A 46 -8.06 -0.54 -10.97
N THR A 47 -7.08 -1.44 -11.11
CA THR A 47 -6.91 -2.58 -10.20
C THR A 47 -5.77 -2.42 -9.17
N CYS A 48 -5.28 -1.20 -8.95
CA CYS A 48 -4.27 -0.91 -7.92
C CYS A 48 -4.64 -1.48 -6.54
N GLY A 49 -5.92 -1.43 -6.17
CA GLY A 49 -6.43 -2.00 -4.93
C GLY A 49 -6.33 -3.52 -4.89
N LEU A 50 -6.71 -4.23 -5.98
CA LEU A 50 -6.59 -5.69 -6.06
C LEU A 50 -5.13 -6.13 -6.03
N ALA A 51 -4.25 -5.46 -6.79
CA ALA A 51 -2.81 -5.73 -6.77
C ALA A 51 -2.23 -5.53 -5.35
N SER A 52 -2.62 -4.46 -4.65
CA SER A 52 -2.19 -4.19 -3.28
C SER A 52 -2.67 -5.26 -2.30
N ILE A 53 -3.94 -5.69 -2.40
CA ILE A 53 -4.50 -6.79 -1.60
C ILE A 53 -3.74 -8.08 -1.89
N THR A 54 -3.47 -8.39 -3.15
CA THR A 54 -2.75 -9.59 -3.57
C THR A 54 -1.34 -9.64 -2.96
N MET A 55 -0.61 -8.53 -2.98
CA MET A 55 0.71 -8.43 -2.33
C MET A 55 0.61 -8.73 -0.84
N VAL A 56 -0.33 -8.11 -0.13
CA VAL A 56 -0.50 -8.30 1.31
C VAL A 56 -0.95 -9.73 1.64
N VAL A 57 -1.87 -10.30 0.89
CA VAL A 57 -2.31 -11.72 1.08
C VAL A 57 -1.12 -12.67 0.95
N ASN A 58 -0.30 -12.52 -0.08
CA ASN A 58 0.89 -13.35 -0.26
C ASN A 58 1.93 -13.09 0.84
N GLY A 59 2.19 -11.83 1.21
CA GLY A 59 3.08 -11.47 2.31
C GLY A 59 2.64 -12.05 3.66
N ALA A 60 1.35 -11.99 3.95
CA ALA A 60 0.76 -12.58 5.16
C ALA A 60 0.86 -14.11 5.18
N ARG A 61 0.70 -14.76 4.03
CA ARG A 61 0.87 -16.21 3.87
C ARG A 61 2.33 -16.63 3.98
N SER A 62 3.27 -15.83 3.45
CA SER A 62 4.71 -16.12 3.53
C SER A 62 5.25 -16.05 4.94
N SER A 63 4.59 -15.33 5.85
CA SER A 63 4.91 -15.34 7.27
C SER A 63 4.54 -16.66 7.96
N ARG A 64 3.83 -17.55 7.27
CA ARG A 64 3.47 -18.91 7.66
C ARG A 64 4.30 -19.89 6.86
N ASP A 65 4.46 -21.10 7.35
CA ASP A 65 5.18 -22.14 6.61
C ASP A 65 4.38 -22.49 5.36
N LEU A 66 4.92 -22.10 4.20
CA LEU A 66 4.39 -22.50 2.91
C LEU A 66 5.02 -23.84 2.52
N ASP A 67 4.19 -24.80 2.19
CA ASP A 67 4.63 -26.07 1.62
C ASP A 67 4.65 -26.01 0.08
N SER A 68 5.09 -27.10 -0.56
CA SER A 68 5.16 -27.21 -2.01
C SER A 68 3.79 -27.17 -2.71
N GLU A 69 2.72 -27.36 -1.96
CA GLU A 69 1.33 -27.35 -2.43
C GLU A 69 0.74 -25.93 -2.42
N THR A 70 1.35 -25.01 -1.68
CA THR A 70 0.84 -23.66 -1.50
C THR A 70 1.12 -22.80 -2.74
N GLN A 71 0.10 -22.58 -3.54
CA GLN A 71 0.20 -21.77 -4.75
C GLN A 71 0.24 -20.27 -4.42
N LEU A 72 0.98 -19.51 -5.25
CA LEU A 72 0.97 -18.06 -5.23
C LEU A 72 -0.41 -17.53 -5.59
N VAL A 73 -0.94 -16.60 -4.79
CA VAL A 73 -2.18 -15.90 -5.08
C VAL A 73 -1.92 -14.88 -6.19
N THR A 74 -2.74 -14.87 -7.22
CA THR A 74 -2.70 -13.89 -8.30
C THR A 74 -3.82 -12.84 -8.14
N GLU A 75 -3.69 -11.69 -8.80
CA GLU A 75 -4.75 -10.67 -8.84
C GLU A 75 -6.05 -11.24 -9.41
N ALA A 76 -5.96 -12.07 -10.47
CA ALA A 76 -7.12 -12.74 -11.04
C ALA A 76 -7.81 -13.68 -10.04
N ALA A 77 -7.04 -14.45 -9.26
CA ALA A 77 -7.61 -15.32 -8.23
C ALA A 77 -8.30 -14.51 -7.12
N VAL A 78 -7.77 -13.33 -6.78
CA VAL A 78 -8.44 -12.41 -5.84
C VAL A 78 -9.73 -11.88 -6.45
N GLU A 79 -9.70 -11.40 -7.71
CA GLU A 79 -10.89 -10.91 -8.42
C GLU A 79 -11.99 -11.98 -8.48
N ASP A 80 -11.65 -13.25 -8.78
CA ASP A 80 -12.59 -14.35 -8.85
C ASP A 80 -13.25 -14.69 -7.50
N ARG A 81 -12.49 -14.59 -6.41
CA ARG A 81 -12.97 -14.99 -5.07
C ARG A 81 -13.76 -13.93 -4.34
N ILE A 82 -13.38 -12.65 -4.48
CA ILE A 82 -13.98 -11.56 -3.71
C ILE A 82 -14.69 -10.53 -4.58
N GLY A 83 -14.70 -10.71 -5.89
CA GLY A 83 -15.34 -9.83 -6.86
C GLY A 83 -14.39 -8.78 -7.45
N GLY A 84 -14.71 -8.36 -8.66
CA GLY A 84 -13.92 -7.37 -9.41
C GLY A 84 -14.22 -5.93 -9.00
N VAL A 85 -13.32 -5.04 -9.37
CA VAL A 85 -13.43 -3.60 -9.18
C VAL A 85 -13.33 -2.85 -10.51
N PRO A 86 -14.30 -2.99 -11.42
CA PRO A 86 -14.19 -2.48 -12.78
C PRO A 86 -13.93 -0.97 -12.87
N PHE A 87 -14.32 -0.23 -11.83
CA PHE A 87 -14.12 1.22 -11.72
C PHE A 87 -13.21 1.61 -10.53
N GLY A 88 -12.43 0.67 -10.01
CA GLY A 88 -11.59 0.86 -8.82
C GLY A 88 -12.33 0.70 -7.49
N MET A 89 -11.62 0.90 -6.39
CA MET A 89 -12.20 0.83 -5.05
C MET A 89 -13.14 2.02 -4.80
N LYS A 90 -14.34 1.75 -4.28
CA LYS A 90 -15.37 2.77 -4.07
C LYS A 90 -15.14 3.66 -2.84
N SER A 91 -14.40 3.16 -1.86
CA SER A 91 -14.10 3.86 -0.60
C SER A 91 -13.02 3.15 0.20
N LEU A 92 -12.55 3.76 1.28
CA LEU A 92 -11.64 3.13 2.22
C LEU A 92 -12.26 1.90 2.91
N GLU A 93 -13.55 1.96 3.26
CA GLU A 93 -14.29 0.83 3.84
C GLU A 93 -14.44 -0.31 2.84
N HIS A 94 -14.62 0.01 1.55
CA HIS A 94 -14.67 -1.01 0.51
C HIS A 94 -13.32 -1.71 0.38
N LEU A 95 -12.21 -0.96 0.35
CA LEU A 95 -10.86 -1.53 0.36
C LEU A 95 -10.64 -2.42 1.59
N GLU A 96 -11.03 -1.95 2.78
CA GLU A 96 -10.90 -2.71 4.03
C GLU A 96 -11.70 -4.01 3.99
N SER A 97 -12.96 -3.95 3.58
CA SER A 97 -13.85 -5.11 3.48
C SER A 97 -13.32 -6.15 2.48
N MET A 98 -12.86 -5.72 1.31
CA MET A 98 -12.26 -6.61 0.31
C MET A 98 -10.96 -7.23 0.82
N THR A 99 -10.13 -6.45 1.51
CA THR A 99 -8.88 -6.95 2.13
C THR A 99 -9.18 -8.06 3.13
N ARG A 100 -10.15 -7.84 4.03
CA ARG A 100 -10.57 -8.84 5.03
C ARG A 100 -11.11 -10.11 4.36
N SER A 101 -11.96 -9.94 3.34
CA SER A 101 -12.50 -11.08 2.59
C SER A 101 -11.39 -11.88 1.91
N ALA A 102 -10.44 -11.22 1.25
CA ALA A 102 -9.32 -11.89 0.60
C ALA A 102 -8.44 -12.66 1.60
N LEU A 103 -8.08 -12.05 2.71
CA LEU A 103 -7.29 -12.73 3.75
C LEU A 103 -7.97 -14.00 4.23
N LYS A 104 -9.28 -13.95 4.48
CA LYS A 104 -10.08 -15.12 4.88
C LYS A 104 -10.11 -16.20 3.78
N GLU A 105 -10.44 -15.82 2.55
CA GLU A 105 -10.57 -16.75 1.41
C GLU A 105 -9.26 -17.45 1.07
N PHE A 106 -8.13 -16.80 1.29
CA PHE A 106 -6.80 -17.38 1.05
C PHE A 106 -6.12 -17.92 2.31
N GLY A 107 -6.89 -18.22 3.36
CA GLY A 107 -6.45 -19.01 4.50
C GLY A 107 -5.69 -18.23 5.58
N VAL A 108 -5.66 -16.90 5.55
CA VAL A 108 -5.10 -16.07 6.64
C VAL A 108 -6.18 -15.87 7.71
N LEU A 109 -6.52 -16.97 8.39
CA LEU A 109 -7.59 -16.97 9.40
C LEU A 109 -7.17 -16.18 10.64
N GLY A 110 -8.14 -15.47 11.25
CA GLY A 110 -7.90 -14.64 12.42
C GLY A 110 -7.22 -13.31 12.12
N ALA A 111 -7.00 -12.98 10.83
CA ALA A 111 -6.53 -11.66 10.46
C ALA A 111 -7.62 -10.61 10.69
N GLU A 112 -7.20 -9.46 11.22
CA GLU A 112 -8.05 -8.29 11.44
C GLU A 112 -7.67 -7.19 10.47
N SER A 113 -8.65 -6.41 10.01
CA SER A 113 -8.43 -5.21 9.21
C SER A 113 -9.22 -4.04 9.76
N GLN A 114 -8.66 -2.84 9.65
CA GLN A 114 -9.25 -1.60 10.14
C GLN A 114 -8.96 -0.44 9.20
N ALA A 115 -10.01 0.28 8.82
CA ALA A 115 -9.89 1.55 8.11
C ALA A 115 -9.52 2.67 9.10
N LEU A 116 -8.43 3.38 8.82
CA LEU A 116 -7.91 4.49 9.64
C LEU A 116 -7.94 5.78 8.82
N ARG A 117 -8.51 6.83 9.39
CA ARG A 117 -8.51 8.18 8.79
C ARG A 117 -7.75 9.14 9.66
N PHE A 118 -7.10 10.07 8.99
CA PHE A 118 -6.32 11.13 9.62
C PHE A 118 -6.79 12.45 9.02
N GLU A 119 -7.31 13.33 9.88
CA GLU A 119 -7.75 14.66 9.50
C GLU A 119 -6.56 15.63 9.53
N PRO A 120 -6.03 16.08 8.37
CA PRO A 120 -4.80 16.90 8.35
C PRO A 120 -4.89 18.22 9.12
N ALA A 121 -6.10 18.72 9.33
CA ALA A 121 -6.32 19.95 10.11
C ALA A 121 -6.19 19.74 11.63
N GLN A 122 -6.22 18.50 12.12
CA GLN A 122 -6.03 18.22 13.54
C GLN A 122 -4.55 18.32 13.91
N ALA A 123 -4.26 18.98 15.02
CA ALA A 123 -2.88 19.24 15.44
C ALA A 123 -2.04 17.98 15.71
N ASP A 124 -2.67 16.89 16.09
CA ASP A 124 -2.04 15.61 16.41
C ASP A 124 -2.06 14.58 15.26
N ALA A 125 -2.66 14.92 14.12
CA ALA A 125 -2.84 13.98 12.99
C ALA A 125 -1.52 13.35 12.51
N LEU A 126 -0.46 14.14 12.37
CA LEU A 126 0.85 13.64 11.97
C LEU A 126 1.47 12.73 13.04
N THR A 127 1.29 13.07 14.30
CA THR A 127 1.77 12.24 15.43
C THR A 127 1.04 10.92 15.48
N ALA A 128 -0.28 10.92 15.29
CA ALA A 128 -1.09 9.71 15.20
C ALA A 128 -0.68 8.83 14.02
N LEU A 129 -0.46 9.42 12.84
CA LEU A 129 0.03 8.70 11.67
C LEU A 129 1.40 8.05 11.94
N ARG A 130 2.37 8.80 12.49
CA ARG A 130 3.71 8.31 12.85
C ARG A 130 3.68 7.14 13.83
N LYS A 131 2.74 7.16 14.77
CA LYS A 131 2.53 6.04 15.70
C LYS A 131 2.13 4.76 14.94
N VAL A 132 1.18 4.85 14.03
CA VAL A 132 0.73 3.70 13.20
C VAL A 132 1.87 3.20 12.30
N LEU A 133 2.60 4.09 11.63
CA LEU A 133 3.74 3.74 10.79
C LEU A 133 4.86 3.05 11.59
N THR A 134 5.15 3.56 12.79
CA THR A 134 6.18 2.98 13.68
C THR A 134 5.76 1.62 14.21
N GLU A 135 4.48 1.42 14.50
CA GLU A 135 3.94 0.11 14.89
C GLU A 135 4.15 -0.91 13.77
N ALA A 136 3.73 -0.59 12.56
CA ALA A 136 3.88 -1.48 11.41
C ALA A 136 5.35 -1.82 11.13
N GLU A 137 6.26 -0.83 11.13
CA GLU A 137 7.69 -1.06 10.90
C GLU A 137 8.33 -2.02 11.91
N LYS A 138 7.80 -2.06 13.15
CA LYS A 138 8.35 -2.89 14.25
C LYS A 138 7.69 -4.25 14.41
N ASP A 139 6.44 -4.37 13.99
CA ASP A 139 5.63 -5.56 14.22
C ASP A 139 5.42 -6.31 12.89
N PRO A 140 6.09 -7.46 12.68
CA PRO A 140 5.99 -8.23 11.44
C PRO A 140 4.60 -8.81 11.16
N THR A 141 3.67 -8.66 12.08
CA THR A 141 2.28 -9.08 11.90
C THR A 141 1.37 -7.96 11.41
N VAL A 142 1.89 -6.73 11.23
CA VAL A 142 1.10 -5.56 10.85
C VAL A 142 1.50 -5.08 9.47
N PHE A 143 0.54 -5.02 8.54
CA PHE A 143 0.71 -4.44 7.21
C PHE A 143 -0.18 -3.22 7.02
N LEU A 144 0.23 -2.31 6.15
CA LEU A 144 -0.52 -1.11 5.82
C LEU A 144 -0.74 -1.00 4.30
N ILE A 145 -1.98 -0.67 3.92
CA ILE A 145 -2.32 -0.27 2.55
C ILE A 145 -2.81 1.19 2.60
N ALA A 146 -2.19 2.05 1.80
CA ALA A 146 -2.58 3.45 1.69
C ALA A 146 -3.56 3.65 0.52
N ASN A 147 -4.65 4.40 0.78
CA ASN A 147 -5.52 5.00 -0.23
C ASN A 147 -5.27 6.51 -0.21
N PHE A 148 -4.81 7.07 -1.33
CA PHE A 148 -4.35 8.45 -1.42
C PHE A 148 -4.74 9.11 -2.76
N ASP A 149 -4.63 10.43 -2.85
CA ASP A 149 -4.67 11.14 -4.12
C ASP A 149 -3.27 11.14 -4.74
N GLN A 150 -3.13 10.49 -5.90
CA GLN A 150 -1.84 10.31 -6.59
C GLN A 150 -1.16 11.64 -6.92
N LYS A 151 -1.91 12.68 -7.26
CA LYS A 151 -1.37 14.01 -7.56
C LYS A 151 -0.52 14.59 -6.41
N VAL A 152 -0.80 14.20 -5.17
CA VAL A 152 -0.05 14.69 -4.02
C VAL A 152 1.40 14.18 -4.02
N PHE A 153 1.65 12.97 -4.55
CA PHE A 153 2.97 12.32 -4.55
C PHE A 153 3.69 12.48 -5.89
N THR A 154 2.93 12.70 -6.94
CA THR A 154 3.41 12.69 -8.31
C THR A 154 3.00 13.98 -9.02
N GLU A 155 3.49 14.20 -10.23
CA GLU A 155 3.03 15.29 -11.09
C GLU A 155 1.88 14.87 -12.01
N ASP A 156 1.24 13.76 -11.70
CA ASP A 156 0.11 13.23 -12.45
C ASP A 156 -1.23 13.90 -12.10
N THR A 157 -2.30 13.42 -12.70
CA THR A 157 -3.66 13.93 -12.45
C THR A 157 -4.15 13.52 -11.07
N SER A 158 -5.11 14.29 -10.52
CA SER A 158 -5.80 13.92 -9.27
C SER A 158 -6.71 12.71 -9.52
N VAL A 159 -6.26 11.56 -9.05
CA VAL A 159 -6.97 10.28 -9.10
C VAL A 159 -6.71 9.51 -7.80
N GLY A 160 -7.71 8.75 -7.37
CA GLY A 160 -7.53 7.83 -6.24
C GLY A 160 -6.57 6.71 -6.60
N HIS A 161 -5.58 6.48 -5.75
CA HIS A 161 -4.61 5.42 -5.92
C HIS A 161 -4.42 4.63 -4.64
N ILE A 162 -4.01 3.37 -4.77
CA ILE A 162 -3.87 2.45 -3.65
C ILE A 162 -2.55 1.69 -3.80
N ALA A 163 -1.77 1.68 -2.72
CA ALA A 163 -0.50 0.97 -2.68
C ALA A 163 -0.17 0.49 -1.26
N PRO A 164 0.51 -0.66 -1.08
CA PRO A 164 1.07 -1.05 0.21
C PRO A 164 2.18 -0.11 0.64
N ILE A 165 2.32 0.06 1.95
CA ILE A 165 3.49 0.69 2.57
C ILE A 165 4.52 -0.42 2.80
N GLY A 166 5.73 -0.24 2.25
CA GLY A 166 6.79 -1.23 2.36
C GLY A 166 7.76 -0.98 3.52
N ALA A 167 7.88 0.27 3.98
CA ALA A 167 8.77 0.62 5.08
C ALA A 167 8.48 2.01 5.65
N TYR A 168 8.90 2.26 6.89
CA TYR A 168 8.92 3.58 7.51
C TYR A 168 10.28 3.89 8.13
N ASP A 169 11.02 4.82 7.53
CA ASP A 169 12.27 5.37 8.09
C ASP A 169 11.93 6.53 9.04
N ALA A 170 11.72 6.21 10.30
CA ALA A 170 11.36 7.20 11.33
C ALA A 170 12.44 8.27 11.53
N LYS A 171 13.72 7.96 11.28
CA LYS A 171 14.82 8.92 11.40
C LYS A 171 14.77 10.00 10.32
N LYS A 172 14.45 9.61 9.08
CA LYS A 172 14.29 10.55 7.95
C LYS A 172 12.83 10.98 7.76
N GLN A 173 11.90 10.50 8.59
CA GLN A 173 10.46 10.80 8.54
C GLN A 173 9.86 10.57 7.15
N ARG A 174 10.12 9.41 6.57
CA ARG A 174 9.69 9.05 5.21
C ARG A 174 9.13 7.64 5.13
N VAL A 175 8.23 7.46 4.19
CA VAL A 175 7.47 6.23 3.95
C VAL A 175 7.82 5.70 2.57
N LEU A 176 8.03 4.39 2.44
CA LEU A 176 8.20 3.71 1.17
C LEU A 176 6.84 3.25 0.65
N ILE A 177 6.49 3.69 -0.54
CA ILE A 177 5.29 3.27 -1.28
C ILE A 177 5.70 2.17 -2.27
N LEU A 178 5.03 1.01 -2.19
CA LEU A 178 5.16 -0.08 -3.18
C LEU A 178 4.08 0.10 -4.25
N ASP A 179 4.29 1.06 -5.15
CA ASP A 179 3.30 1.46 -6.13
C ASP A 179 3.07 0.37 -7.19
N PRO A 180 1.84 -0.20 -7.32
CA PRO A 180 1.56 -1.24 -8.28
C PRO A 180 1.48 -0.76 -9.74
N ASP A 181 1.44 0.54 -9.99
CA ASP A 181 1.48 1.09 -11.35
C ASP A 181 2.92 1.08 -11.90
N ARG A 182 3.41 -0.12 -12.16
CA ARG A 182 4.77 -0.39 -12.64
C ARG A 182 5.06 0.17 -14.02
N SER A 183 4.05 0.58 -14.75
CA SER A 183 4.25 1.24 -16.05
C SER A 183 4.88 2.63 -15.90
N TRP A 184 4.67 3.26 -14.72
CA TRP A 184 5.12 4.62 -14.46
C TRP A 184 6.04 4.75 -13.26
N TYR A 185 5.91 3.86 -12.25
CA TYR A 185 6.58 4.02 -10.96
C TYR A 185 7.33 2.75 -10.56
N GLU A 186 8.54 2.93 -10.05
CA GLU A 186 9.19 1.98 -9.15
C GLU A 186 8.80 2.32 -7.70
N PRO A 187 9.10 1.49 -6.68
CA PRO A 187 8.90 1.90 -5.30
C PRO A 187 9.61 3.21 -4.99
N TYR A 188 8.97 4.07 -4.20
CA TYR A 188 9.50 5.39 -3.94
C TYR A 188 9.23 5.86 -2.50
N TRP A 189 10.16 6.66 -1.99
CA TRP A 189 10.06 7.33 -0.71
C TRP A 189 9.34 8.66 -0.85
N ILE A 190 8.47 8.96 0.13
CA ILE A 190 7.83 10.26 0.33
C ILE A 190 7.95 10.67 1.80
N PRO A 191 8.00 11.97 2.13
CA PRO A 191 7.85 12.43 3.50
C PRO A 191 6.54 11.95 4.13
N ASP A 192 6.55 11.59 5.40
CA ASP A 192 5.34 11.16 6.12
C ASP A 192 4.28 12.27 6.20
N SER A 193 4.72 13.53 6.23
CA SER A 193 3.81 14.69 6.11
C SER A 193 3.13 14.78 4.74
N LEU A 194 3.80 14.32 3.67
CA LEU A 194 3.21 14.25 2.34
C LEU A 194 2.22 13.08 2.25
N LEU A 195 2.53 11.94 2.89
CA LEU A 195 1.56 10.85 3.03
C LEU A 195 0.29 11.34 3.73
N LEU A 196 0.41 12.07 4.86
CA LEU A 196 -0.73 12.64 5.56
C LEU A 196 -1.60 13.51 4.64
N LYS A 197 -0.97 14.37 3.81
CA LYS A 197 -1.71 15.19 2.83
C LYS A 197 -2.47 14.32 1.82
N GLY A 198 -1.84 13.29 1.26
CA GLY A 198 -2.44 12.42 0.26
C GLY A 198 -3.61 11.60 0.77
N ILE A 199 -3.46 10.97 1.94
CA ILE A 199 -4.50 10.17 2.59
C ILE A 199 -5.58 11.04 3.27
N GLY A 200 -5.28 12.29 3.57
CA GLY A 200 -6.23 13.28 4.11
C GLY A 200 -7.06 14.00 3.04
N THR A 201 -6.96 13.62 1.76
CA THR A 201 -7.83 14.13 0.71
C THR A 201 -9.19 13.46 0.75
N VAL A 202 -10.22 14.18 0.28
CA VAL A 202 -11.57 13.63 0.17
C VAL A 202 -11.66 12.73 -1.07
N ASP A 203 -12.10 11.51 -0.88
CA ASP A 203 -12.54 10.64 -1.97
C ASP A 203 -13.89 11.15 -2.49
N LYS A 204 -13.90 11.71 -3.69
CA LYS A 204 -15.11 12.32 -4.28
C LYS A 204 -16.26 11.32 -4.46
N GLY A 205 -15.94 10.04 -4.72
CA GLY A 205 -16.95 8.99 -4.88
C GLY A 205 -17.62 8.61 -3.56
N ALA A 206 -16.84 8.61 -2.46
CA ALA A 206 -17.31 8.23 -1.13
C ALA A 206 -17.78 9.42 -0.28
N GLY A 207 -17.41 10.66 -0.64
CA GLY A 207 -17.68 11.86 0.16
C GLY A 207 -16.95 11.88 1.53
N LYS A 208 -15.91 11.06 1.70
CA LYS A 208 -15.15 10.88 2.94
C LYS A 208 -13.65 11.00 2.67
N LEU A 209 -12.88 11.26 3.73
CA LEU A 209 -11.42 11.21 3.63
C LEU A 209 -10.96 9.80 3.20
N ARG A 210 -9.91 9.77 2.42
CA ARG A 210 -9.08 8.58 2.17
C ARG A 210 -8.42 8.12 3.48
N GLY A 211 -7.42 7.28 3.44
CA GLY A 211 -6.76 6.85 4.68
C GLY A 211 -5.85 5.65 4.48
N LEU A 212 -5.66 4.90 5.56
CA LEU A 212 -4.93 3.64 5.58
C LEU A 212 -5.88 2.49 5.92
N VAL A 213 -5.64 1.32 5.35
CA VAL A 213 -6.12 0.05 5.90
C VAL A 213 -4.97 -0.58 6.67
N ARG A 214 -5.15 -0.74 7.98
CA ARG A 214 -4.23 -1.50 8.84
C ARG A 214 -4.70 -2.94 8.89
N ILE A 215 -3.80 -3.87 8.63
CA ILE A 215 -4.01 -5.31 8.68
C ILE A 215 -3.13 -5.86 9.80
N ARG A 216 -3.71 -6.66 10.69
CA ARG A 216 -2.97 -7.44 11.68
C ARG A 216 -3.23 -8.92 11.45
N ILE A 217 -2.19 -9.69 11.24
CA ILE A 217 -2.29 -11.16 11.15
C ILE A 217 -1.97 -11.78 12.51
N PRO A 218 -2.50 -12.98 12.83
CA PRO A 218 -2.13 -13.67 14.05
C PRO A 218 -0.63 -13.93 14.11
N ALA A 219 -0.02 -13.72 15.27
CA ALA A 219 1.33 -14.20 15.54
C ALA A 219 1.40 -15.73 15.39
N LYS A 220 2.55 -16.25 15.00
CA LYS A 220 2.81 -17.70 14.96
C LYS A 220 2.91 -18.28 16.36
#